data_95093cb17788d95b5ee6971a99652731
#
_entry.id   95093cb17788d95b5ee6971a99652731
#
_cell.length_a   1.000
_cell.length_b   1.000
_cell.length_c   1.000
_cell.angle_alpha   90.00
_cell.angle_beta   90.00
_cell.angle_gamma   90.00
#
_symmetry.space_group_name_H-M   'P 1'
#
loop_
_entity.id
_entity.type
_entity.pdbx_description
1 polymer ?
#
loop_
_entity_poly.entity_id
_entity_poly.type
_entity_poly.pdbx_seq_one_letter_code
_entity_poly.pdbx_strand_id
1 'polypeptide(L)'
;MCIPRYFLADRPIEEDKRPEPARVDIKFHGQLREATRQVEAFNKAVETGHGVLSLPCGYGKTTVALAIACALGYRTMIIVHKSFLADQWRERIQQFAPGATIGIVQQNKKQVEGCDFVIAMLQSLSQKEYSFGDFDSVGTVIVDEAHHICAKVFSQSLFKMCPRHIYGLSATPERKDGLTKVLHWFMGPTFFAVERKNQADVEMFCVQYEHPMFKNPPPCTRTGKLSLVNMITELVECRHRNEMLVNLIKKASAGTRRLLVLSDRRAHCEMLHQCFPKTSGLYMGGMKQKDLEASSEKKIIMATFSQAHEGLDIPALDTVILATPKSDIVQSIGRVMRETKGKKNNPHIYDIRDEWSILVAMYYKRLKVYKQGGFKIYAPKEQPKADDFPSGKFLFKM
;
A
#
# COMPACT_ATOMS: atom_id res chain seq x y z
N MET A 1 9.47 33.25 -9.40
CA MET A 1 8.89 31.96 -9.89
C MET A 1 9.49 30.88 -9.05
N CYS A 2 8.65 30.03 -8.39
CA CYS A 2 9.15 28.87 -7.65
C CYS A 2 9.16 27.65 -8.58
N ILE A 3 10.28 26.94 -8.62
CA ILE A 3 10.44 25.70 -9.39
C ILE A 3 10.78 24.56 -8.42
N PRO A 4 10.48 23.30 -8.77
CA PRO A 4 10.88 22.17 -7.97
C PRO A 4 12.40 22.10 -7.80
N ARG A 5 12.86 21.68 -6.64
CA ARG A 5 14.27 21.74 -6.20
C ARG A 5 15.25 21.10 -7.17
N TYR A 6 14.88 19.98 -7.79
CA TYR A 6 15.74 19.21 -8.71
C TYR A 6 15.32 19.35 -10.17
N PHE A 7 14.50 20.36 -10.50
CA PHE A 7 14.06 20.61 -11.88
C PHE A 7 15.22 21.04 -12.80
N LEU A 8 16.19 21.77 -12.23
CA LEU A 8 17.42 22.21 -12.90
C LEU A 8 18.65 21.64 -12.19
N ALA A 9 18.64 20.33 -11.93
CA ALA A 9 19.69 19.65 -11.15
C ALA A 9 21.09 19.78 -11.75
N ASP A 10 21.19 19.98 -13.07
CA ASP A 10 22.46 20.15 -13.78
C ASP A 10 23.05 21.58 -13.67
N ARG A 11 22.33 22.51 -13.06
CA ARG A 11 22.82 23.88 -12.86
C ARG A 11 23.42 24.03 -11.47
N PRO A 12 24.61 24.69 -11.36
CA PRO A 12 25.19 24.97 -10.06
C PRO A 12 24.28 25.91 -9.26
N ILE A 13 24.20 25.70 -7.97
CA ILE A 13 23.55 26.60 -7.03
C ILE A 13 24.54 27.73 -6.74
N GLU A 14 24.20 28.94 -7.12
CA GLU A 14 25.06 30.13 -6.89
C GLU A 14 25.13 30.47 -5.40
N GLU A 15 24.03 30.37 -4.67
CA GLU A 15 23.96 30.70 -3.25
C GLU A 15 22.88 29.84 -2.57
N ASP A 16 23.23 29.19 -1.45
CA ASP A 16 22.28 28.43 -0.62
C ASP A 16 21.79 29.34 0.53
N LYS A 17 20.61 29.93 0.34
CA LYS A 17 19.92 30.77 1.34
C LYS A 17 18.94 30.03 2.23
N ARG A 18 19.03 28.70 2.28
CA ARG A 18 18.15 27.93 3.15
C ARG A 18 18.46 28.26 4.62
N PRO A 19 17.42 28.42 5.45
CA PRO A 19 17.60 28.64 6.89
C PRO A 19 18.34 27.45 7.53
N GLU A 20 19.01 27.72 8.65
CA GLU A 20 19.66 26.66 9.45
C GLU A 20 18.56 25.87 10.21
N PRO A 21 18.39 24.57 9.93
CA PRO A 21 17.35 23.79 10.58
C PRO A 21 17.71 23.42 12.01
N ALA A 22 16.68 23.07 12.79
CA ALA A 22 16.88 22.63 14.15
C ALA A 22 17.60 21.27 14.20
N ARG A 23 18.67 21.19 15.02
CA ARG A 23 19.36 19.95 15.33
C ARG A 23 18.61 19.20 16.42
N VAL A 24 18.62 17.86 16.33
CA VAL A 24 18.04 16.96 17.31
C VAL A 24 19.02 15.83 17.61
N ASP A 25 19.11 15.43 18.87
CA ASP A 25 19.96 14.32 19.28
C ASP A 25 19.09 13.11 19.65
N ILE A 26 18.71 12.35 18.64
CA ILE A 26 17.86 11.17 18.80
C ILE A 26 18.60 9.94 18.29
N LYS A 27 18.67 8.92 19.15
CA LYS A 27 19.29 7.65 18.82
C LYS A 27 18.28 6.69 18.20
N PHE A 28 18.70 6.01 17.17
CA PHE A 28 17.92 4.92 16.56
C PHE A 28 18.12 3.62 17.38
N HIS A 29 17.05 3.08 17.91
CA HIS A 29 17.04 1.84 18.73
C HIS A 29 16.50 0.64 17.92
N GLY A 30 16.87 0.53 16.66
CA GLY A 30 16.50 -0.58 15.81
C GLY A 30 17.72 -1.29 15.23
N GLN A 31 17.45 -2.39 14.54
CA GLN A 31 18.46 -3.09 13.76
C GLN A 31 18.07 -3.12 12.28
N LEU A 32 18.95 -2.66 11.42
CA LEU A 32 18.78 -2.76 9.97
C LEU A 32 19.18 -4.18 9.52
N ARG A 33 18.38 -4.75 8.63
CA ARG A 33 18.53 -6.12 8.14
C ARG A 33 19.31 -6.14 6.82
N GLU A 34 20.39 -6.91 6.77
CA GLU A 34 21.16 -7.13 5.53
C GLU A 34 20.35 -7.92 4.49
N ALA A 35 19.65 -8.97 4.91
CA ALA A 35 18.86 -9.82 4.02
C ALA A 35 17.84 -9.06 3.17
N THR A 36 17.35 -7.91 3.64
CA THR A 36 16.46 -7.02 2.90
C THR A 36 17.16 -5.77 2.36
N ARG A 37 18.50 -5.77 2.35
CA ARG A 37 19.35 -4.68 1.87
C ARG A 37 19.08 -3.32 2.55
N GLN A 38 18.61 -3.34 3.80
CA GLN A 38 18.30 -2.11 4.55
C GLN A 38 19.58 -1.33 4.89
N VAL A 39 20.68 -2.03 5.22
CA VAL A 39 21.98 -1.39 5.52
C VAL A 39 22.51 -0.64 4.31
N GLU A 40 22.48 -1.27 3.14
CA GLU A 40 22.92 -0.66 1.88
C GLU A 40 22.03 0.56 1.51
N ALA A 41 20.71 0.42 1.65
CA ALA A 41 19.76 1.51 1.42
C ALA A 41 20.01 2.70 2.35
N PHE A 42 20.30 2.44 3.62
CA PHE A 42 20.65 3.45 4.62
C PHE A 42 21.95 4.19 4.24
N ASN A 43 23.02 3.45 3.97
CA ASN A 43 24.31 4.03 3.62
C ASN A 43 24.18 4.91 2.37
N LYS A 44 23.48 4.43 1.35
CA LYS A 44 23.26 5.18 0.12
C LYS A 44 22.42 6.43 0.34
N ALA A 45 21.41 6.37 1.21
CA ALA A 45 20.59 7.52 1.55
C ALA A 45 21.41 8.63 2.25
N VAL A 46 22.24 8.26 3.23
CA VAL A 46 23.09 9.22 3.95
C VAL A 46 24.11 9.85 3.00
N GLU A 47 24.69 9.07 2.11
CA GLU A 47 25.63 9.55 1.07
C GLU A 47 24.98 10.56 0.12
N THR A 48 23.79 10.25 -0.41
CA THR A 48 23.12 11.09 -1.42
C THR A 48 22.39 12.29 -0.82
N GLY A 49 21.90 12.20 0.41
CA GLY A 49 21.17 13.25 1.09
C GLY A 49 19.75 13.52 0.56
N HIS A 50 19.34 12.90 -0.54
CA HIS A 50 18.03 13.11 -1.17
C HIS A 50 17.66 11.99 -2.15
N GLY A 51 16.42 11.96 -2.59
CA GLY A 51 15.95 11.07 -3.64
C GLY A 51 14.86 10.10 -3.21
N VAL A 52 14.58 9.13 -4.06
CA VAL A 52 13.52 8.14 -3.84
C VAL A 52 14.12 6.81 -3.43
N LEU A 53 13.63 6.27 -2.30
CA LEU A 53 13.90 4.93 -1.81
C LEU A 53 12.78 3.98 -2.26
N SER A 54 13.10 3.05 -3.14
CA SER A 54 12.17 2.04 -3.63
C SER A 54 12.44 0.68 -2.99
N LEU A 55 11.65 0.34 -1.98
CA LEU A 55 11.70 -0.98 -1.35
C LEU A 55 10.33 -1.65 -1.43
N PRO A 56 10.25 -2.96 -1.71
CA PRO A 56 9.00 -3.70 -1.69
C PRO A 56 8.26 -3.59 -0.36
N CYS A 57 6.94 -3.85 -0.38
CA CYS A 57 6.16 -3.93 0.86
C CYS A 57 6.76 -4.99 1.79
N GLY A 58 6.89 -4.66 3.09
CA GLY A 58 7.48 -5.55 4.10
C GLY A 58 9.00 -5.53 4.21
N TYR A 59 9.71 -4.82 3.33
CA TYR A 59 11.18 -4.67 3.42
C TYR A 59 11.63 -3.60 4.44
N GLY A 60 10.69 -2.99 5.16
CA GLY A 60 10.98 -2.09 6.27
C GLY A 60 11.37 -0.68 5.86
N LYS A 61 10.72 -0.10 4.84
CA LYS A 61 10.90 1.31 4.44
C LYS A 61 10.90 2.27 5.63
N THR A 62 9.92 2.12 6.52
CA THR A 62 9.75 2.95 7.72
C THR A 62 10.95 2.85 8.67
N THR A 63 11.49 1.63 8.86
CA THR A 63 12.66 1.39 9.72
C THR A 63 13.89 2.08 9.15
N VAL A 64 14.14 1.93 7.84
CA VAL A 64 15.26 2.60 7.15
C VAL A 64 15.11 4.12 7.23
N ALA A 65 13.90 4.64 6.99
CA ALA A 65 13.64 6.08 7.02
C ALA A 65 13.88 6.69 8.41
N LEU A 66 13.49 6.00 9.50
CA LEU A 66 13.76 6.44 10.86
C LEU A 66 15.26 6.37 11.19
N ALA A 67 15.97 5.33 10.75
CA ALA A 67 17.41 5.25 10.89
C ALA A 67 18.12 6.43 10.19
N ILE A 68 17.68 6.78 8.96
CA ILE A 68 18.21 7.93 8.21
C ILE A 68 17.95 9.24 8.99
N ALA A 69 16.72 9.44 9.45
CA ALA A 69 16.36 10.66 10.20
C ALA A 69 17.21 10.84 11.46
N CYS A 70 17.37 9.79 12.24
CA CYS A 70 18.22 9.82 13.44
C CYS A 70 19.70 10.08 13.10
N ALA A 71 20.23 9.44 12.06
CA ALA A 71 21.63 9.62 11.66
C ALA A 71 21.93 11.04 11.14
N LEU A 72 20.99 11.67 10.46
CA LEU A 72 21.14 13.05 9.98
C LEU A 72 21.04 14.09 11.11
N GLY A 73 20.36 13.78 12.20
CA GLY A 73 20.29 14.63 13.39
C GLY A 73 19.58 15.97 13.19
N TYR A 74 18.57 16.01 12.34
CA TYR A 74 17.73 17.20 12.13
C TYR A 74 16.28 16.92 12.50
N ARG A 75 15.55 17.97 12.90
CA ARG A 75 14.09 17.90 13.01
C ARG A 75 13.53 17.35 11.72
N THR A 76 12.76 16.27 11.83
CA THR A 76 12.29 15.52 10.67
C THR A 76 10.78 15.64 10.52
N MET A 77 10.30 16.10 9.36
CA MET A 77 8.89 16.06 9.00
C MET A 77 8.58 14.82 8.16
N ILE A 78 7.57 14.07 8.59
CA ILE A 78 7.08 12.88 7.90
C ILE A 78 5.72 13.21 7.30
N ILE A 79 5.64 13.24 5.97
CA ILE A 79 4.42 13.58 5.24
C ILE A 79 3.68 12.30 4.88
N VAL A 80 2.43 12.21 5.34
CA VAL A 80 1.52 11.07 5.10
C VAL A 80 0.20 11.56 4.49
N HIS A 81 -0.47 10.72 3.71
CA HIS A 81 -1.70 11.09 3.03
C HIS A 81 -2.97 10.55 3.70
N LYS A 82 -2.85 9.74 4.76
CA LYS A 82 -3.98 9.19 5.54
C LYS A 82 -3.70 9.17 7.03
N SER A 83 -4.75 9.37 7.83
CA SER A 83 -4.64 9.48 9.28
C SER A 83 -4.08 8.22 9.95
N PHE A 84 -4.53 7.03 9.53
CA PHE A 84 -4.00 5.80 10.10
C PHE A 84 -2.50 5.59 9.85
N LEU A 85 -1.94 6.11 8.74
CA LEU A 85 -0.49 6.13 8.52
C LEU A 85 0.21 7.03 9.53
N ALA A 86 -0.42 8.14 9.92
CA ALA A 86 0.12 9.00 10.98
C ALA A 86 0.22 8.24 12.31
N ASP A 87 -0.80 7.44 12.65
CA ASP A 87 -0.79 6.62 13.86
C ASP A 87 0.30 5.52 13.78
N GLN A 88 0.42 4.83 12.65
CA GLN A 88 1.50 3.86 12.43
C GLN A 88 2.90 4.48 12.53
N TRP A 89 3.11 5.67 11.95
CA TRP A 89 4.38 6.38 12.08
C TRP A 89 4.67 6.76 13.52
N ARG A 90 3.67 7.22 14.27
CA ARG A 90 3.81 7.51 15.71
C ARG A 90 4.26 6.30 16.49
N GLU A 91 3.62 5.16 16.32
CA GLU A 91 3.99 3.89 16.94
C GLU A 91 5.43 3.48 16.60
N ARG A 92 5.82 3.61 15.31
CA ARG A 92 7.18 3.27 14.88
C ARG A 92 8.24 4.23 15.41
N ILE A 93 7.94 5.53 15.51
CA ILE A 93 8.85 6.49 16.16
C ILE A 93 9.02 6.11 17.64
N GLN A 94 7.95 5.85 18.37
CA GLN A 94 8.03 5.43 19.77
C GLN A 94 8.82 4.13 19.94
N GLN A 95 8.71 3.20 18.99
CA GLN A 95 9.44 1.93 19.02
C GLN A 95 10.94 2.10 18.74
N PHE A 96 11.30 2.88 17.73
CA PHE A 96 12.68 2.96 17.22
C PHE A 96 13.45 4.20 17.64
N ALA A 97 12.76 5.20 18.17
CA ALA A 97 13.33 6.43 18.72
C ALA A 97 12.61 6.78 20.05
N PRO A 98 12.69 5.91 21.07
CA PRO A 98 12.01 6.14 22.34
C PRO A 98 12.52 7.44 22.98
N GLY A 99 11.59 8.23 23.51
CA GLY A 99 11.89 9.55 24.09
C GLY A 99 11.83 10.71 23.09
N ALA A 100 11.72 10.45 21.78
CA ALA A 100 11.54 11.51 20.80
C ALA A 100 10.18 12.20 20.96
N THR A 101 10.19 13.52 20.86
CA THR A 101 8.98 14.34 20.89
C THR A 101 8.32 14.36 19.50
N ILE A 102 6.98 14.17 19.45
CA ILE A 102 6.24 14.04 18.19
C ILE A 102 5.18 15.12 18.09
N GLY A 103 5.35 16.04 17.15
CA GLY A 103 4.34 17.03 16.77
C GLY A 103 3.44 16.56 15.62
N ILE A 104 2.40 17.35 15.36
CA ILE A 104 1.43 17.06 14.30
C ILE A 104 1.07 18.34 13.51
N VAL A 105 0.99 18.20 12.17
CA VAL A 105 0.40 19.21 11.29
C VAL A 105 -0.81 18.60 10.59
N GLN A 106 -1.99 18.87 11.17
CA GLN A 106 -3.24 18.30 10.70
C GLN A 106 -4.40 19.28 10.98
N GLN A 107 -5.19 19.58 9.97
CA GLN A 107 -6.30 20.53 10.09
C GLN A 107 -5.82 21.86 10.73
N ASN A 108 -6.33 22.24 11.90
CA ASN A 108 -5.96 23.48 12.61
C ASN A 108 -4.78 23.32 13.57
N LYS A 109 -4.25 22.11 13.70
CA LYS A 109 -3.08 21.85 14.56
C LYS A 109 -1.79 22.04 13.76
N LYS A 110 -0.89 22.87 14.28
CA LYS A 110 0.46 23.07 13.77
C LYS A 110 1.43 23.01 14.95
N GLN A 111 1.99 21.84 15.20
CA GLN A 111 2.96 21.58 16.26
C GLN A 111 4.29 21.20 15.59
N VAL A 112 5.18 22.15 15.44
CA VAL A 112 6.49 21.97 14.78
C VAL A 112 7.60 22.25 15.78
N GLU A 113 7.55 23.40 16.46
CA GLU A 113 8.59 23.82 17.37
C GLU A 113 8.65 22.96 18.64
N GLY A 114 9.86 22.68 19.12
CA GLY A 114 10.08 21.81 20.28
C GLY A 114 9.86 20.32 20.02
N CYS A 115 9.54 19.93 18.77
CA CYS A 115 9.37 18.52 18.40
C CYS A 115 10.58 18.02 17.60
N ASP A 116 10.93 16.76 17.78
CA ASP A 116 11.99 16.09 17.05
C ASP A 116 11.47 15.54 15.73
N PHE A 117 10.30 14.93 15.79
CA PHE A 117 9.54 14.48 14.62
C PHE A 117 8.23 15.25 14.50
N VAL A 118 7.84 15.56 13.27
CA VAL A 118 6.54 16.18 12.96
C VAL A 118 5.82 15.32 11.94
N ILE A 119 4.67 14.76 12.29
CA ILE A 119 3.85 14.02 11.34
C ILE A 119 2.87 14.99 10.69
N ALA A 120 2.97 15.16 9.38
CA ALA A 120 2.18 16.13 8.64
C ALA A 120 1.24 15.46 7.63
N MET A 121 -0.04 15.88 7.66
CA MET A 121 -1.02 15.41 6.68
C MET A 121 -0.83 16.15 5.36
N LEU A 122 -0.63 15.42 4.28
CA LEU A 122 -0.44 15.94 2.93
C LEU A 122 -1.57 16.90 2.50
N GLN A 123 -2.82 16.56 2.82
CA GLN A 123 -3.99 17.40 2.54
C GLN A 123 -3.91 18.73 3.29
N SER A 124 -3.50 18.71 4.57
CA SER A 124 -3.35 19.93 5.35
C SER A 124 -2.24 20.81 4.80
N LEU A 125 -1.10 20.22 4.45
CA LEU A 125 0.01 20.96 3.84
C LEU A 125 -0.36 21.56 2.47
N SER A 126 -1.17 20.88 1.66
CA SER A 126 -1.53 21.33 0.32
C SER A 126 -2.64 22.38 0.31
N GLN A 127 -3.62 22.29 1.21
CA GLN A 127 -4.84 23.09 1.16
C GLN A 127 -4.79 24.32 2.06
N LYS A 128 -3.96 24.32 3.12
CA LYS A 128 -3.85 25.45 4.03
C LYS A 128 -2.74 26.39 3.63
N GLU A 129 -2.94 27.65 3.93
CA GLU A 129 -1.89 28.65 3.89
C GLU A 129 -1.03 28.55 5.16
N TYR A 130 0.26 28.70 5.00
CA TYR A 130 1.25 28.75 6.06
C TYR A 130 2.09 30.00 5.86
N SER A 131 2.53 30.61 6.96
CA SER A 131 3.41 31.75 6.90
C SER A 131 4.79 31.34 6.37
N PHE A 132 5.46 32.26 5.72
CA PHE A 132 6.84 32.07 5.33
C PHE A 132 7.69 31.81 6.59
N GLY A 133 8.47 30.74 6.60
CA GLY A 133 9.28 30.35 7.75
C GLY A 133 8.64 29.34 8.71
N ASP A 134 7.35 29.05 8.58
CA ASP A 134 6.65 28.09 9.46
C ASP A 134 7.31 26.71 9.55
N PHE A 135 8.12 26.32 8.59
CA PHE A 135 8.82 25.03 8.50
C PHE A 135 10.33 25.16 8.35
N ASP A 136 10.91 26.33 8.61
CA ASP A 136 12.34 26.59 8.44
C ASP A 136 13.20 25.73 9.38
N SER A 137 12.68 25.41 10.54
CA SER A 137 13.34 24.52 11.51
C SER A 137 13.38 23.05 11.10
N VAL A 138 12.66 22.65 10.01
CA VAL A 138 12.65 21.29 9.49
C VAL A 138 13.83 21.05 8.57
N GLY A 139 14.78 20.20 8.97
CA GLY A 139 15.96 19.89 8.17
C GLY A 139 15.85 18.64 7.32
N THR A 140 15.00 17.70 7.71
CA THR A 140 14.74 16.47 6.94
C THR A 140 13.25 16.31 6.65
N VAL A 141 12.91 16.00 5.41
CA VAL A 141 11.54 15.65 5.00
C VAL A 141 11.51 14.23 4.46
N ILE A 142 10.60 13.42 4.96
CA ILE A 142 10.32 12.07 4.50
C ILE A 142 8.87 12.04 3.99
N VAL A 143 8.68 11.65 2.74
CA VAL A 143 7.35 11.52 2.13
C VAL A 143 7.01 10.05 1.99
N ASP A 144 6.04 9.59 2.77
CA ASP A 144 5.57 8.22 2.67
C ASP A 144 4.59 8.06 1.49
N GLU A 145 4.68 6.91 0.80
CA GLU A 145 3.98 6.64 -0.46
C GLU A 145 4.11 7.82 -1.44
N ALA A 146 5.36 8.21 -1.70
CA ALA A 146 5.74 9.43 -2.42
C ALA A 146 5.09 9.59 -3.81
N HIS A 147 4.62 8.50 -4.41
CA HIS A 147 3.90 8.55 -5.68
C HIS A 147 2.61 9.40 -5.63
N HIS A 148 2.03 9.64 -4.45
CA HIS A 148 0.88 10.54 -4.27
C HIS A 148 1.22 12.02 -4.47
N ILE A 149 2.48 12.43 -4.24
CA ILE A 149 2.91 13.83 -4.38
C ILE A 149 2.84 14.35 -5.82
N CYS A 150 2.82 13.44 -6.80
CA CYS A 150 2.78 13.80 -8.22
C CYS A 150 1.46 14.47 -8.65
N ALA A 151 0.41 14.44 -7.85
CA ALA A 151 -0.80 15.19 -8.12
C ALA A 151 -0.56 16.69 -7.98
N LYS A 152 -1.06 17.49 -8.94
CA LYS A 152 -0.85 18.95 -9.00
C LYS A 152 -1.11 19.67 -7.68
N VAL A 153 -2.19 19.30 -6.98
CA VAL A 153 -2.55 19.89 -5.68
C VAL A 153 -1.53 19.53 -4.60
N PHE A 154 -1.08 18.28 -4.58
CA PHE A 154 -0.19 17.79 -3.52
C PHE A 154 1.25 18.25 -3.68
N SER A 155 1.72 18.44 -4.91
CA SER A 155 3.07 18.98 -5.15
C SER A 155 3.26 20.40 -4.59
N GLN A 156 2.18 21.17 -4.44
CA GLN A 156 2.24 22.51 -3.82
C GLN A 156 2.70 22.47 -2.36
N SER A 157 2.50 21.35 -1.65
CA SER A 157 2.95 21.21 -0.27
C SER A 157 4.46 21.33 -0.11
N LEU A 158 5.23 20.86 -1.10
CA LEU A 158 6.69 20.87 -1.06
C LEU A 158 7.32 22.24 -1.34
N PHE A 159 6.58 23.19 -1.89
CA PHE A 159 7.06 24.58 -2.03
C PHE A 159 7.00 25.39 -0.73
N LYS A 160 6.37 24.85 0.31
CA LYS A 160 6.20 25.52 1.62
C LYS A 160 7.37 25.29 2.58
N MET A 161 8.38 24.49 2.14
CA MET A 161 9.50 24.11 3.00
C MET A 161 10.78 23.95 2.18
N CYS A 162 11.92 24.21 2.82
CA CYS A 162 13.24 24.16 2.19
C CYS A 162 14.21 23.26 2.99
N PRO A 163 13.94 21.94 3.13
CA PRO A 163 14.74 21.05 3.99
C PRO A 163 16.16 20.87 3.43
N ARG A 164 17.11 20.51 4.28
CA ARG A 164 18.46 20.07 3.85
C ARG A 164 18.38 18.74 3.10
N HIS A 165 17.58 17.81 3.64
CA HIS A 165 17.42 16.45 3.12
C HIS A 165 15.96 16.16 2.79
N ILE A 166 15.70 15.48 1.67
CA ILE A 166 14.35 15.05 1.28
C ILE A 166 14.37 13.65 0.70
N TYR A 167 13.51 12.79 1.23
CA TYR A 167 13.40 11.40 0.81
C TYR A 167 11.96 11.02 0.52
N GLY A 168 11.74 10.41 -0.63
CA GLY A 168 10.48 9.77 -0.98
C GLY A 168 10.54 8.26 -0.75
N LEU A 169 9.57 7.70 -0.04
CA LEU A 169 9.44 6.26 0.14
C LEU A 169 8.35 5.73 -0.80
N SER A 170 8.64 4.71 -1.58
CA SER A 170 7.66 4.07 -2.44
C SER A 170 7.95 2.58 -2.60
N ALA A 171 6.92 1.76 -2.80
CA ALA A 171 7.08 0.39 -3.26
C ALA A 171 7.05 0.31 -4.80
N THR A 172 6.50 1.34 -5.46
CA THR A 172 6.31 1.43 -6.91
C THR A 172 6.59 2.87 -7.35
N PRO A 173 7.86 3.27 -7.47
CA PRO A 173 8.21 4.66 -7.83
C PRO A 173 7.83 4.99 -9.27
N GLU A 174 7.81 3.98 -10.15
CA GLU A 174 7.43 4.16 -11.54
C GLU A 174 5.91 4.25 -11.71
N ARG A 175 5.46 5.34 -12.31
CA ARG A 175 4.06 5.61 -12.60
C ARG A 175 3.75 5.37 -14.07
N LYS A 176 2.66 4.65 -14.33
CA LYS A 176 2.20 4.35 -15.69
C LYS A 176 1.72 5.58 -16.48
N ASP A 177 1.42 6.68 -15.77
CA ASP A 177 0.96 7.95 -16.35
C ASP A 177 2.12 8.91 -16.71
N GLY A 178 3.38 8.49 -16.57
CA GLY A 178 4.56 9.27 -16.89
C GLY A 178 4.91 10.38 -15.88
N LEU A 179 4.18 10.50 -14.78
CA LEU A 179 4.42 11.52 -13.75
C LEU A 179 5.58 11.19 -12.80
N THR A 180 6.31 10.11 -13.02
CA THR A 180 7.53 9.77 -12.25
C THR A 180 8.55 10.90 -12.30
N LYS A 181 8.67 11.58 -13.43
CA LYS A 181 9.56 12.75 -13.56
C LYS A 181 9.21 13.89 -12.61
N VAL A 182 7.92 14.07 -12.28
CA VAL A 182 7.48 15.09 -11.31
C VAL A 182 8.00 14.74 -9.92
N LEU A 183 7.95 13.47 -9.53
CA LEU A 183 8.54 12.99 -8.29
C LEU A 183 10.04 13.31 -8.21
N HIS A 184 10.77 13.03 -9.29
CA HIS A 184 12.20 13.31 -9.37
C HIS A 184 12.52 14.82 -9.35
N TRP A 185 11.68 15.68 -9.91
CA TRP A 185 11.87 17.12 -9.83
C TRP A 185 11.81 17.66 -8.39
N PHE A 186 11.00 17.05 -7.53
CA PHE A 186 10.86 17.48 -6.15
C PHE A 186 11.84 16.83 -5.19
N MET A 187 12.18 15.56 -5.40
CA MET A 187 12.93 14.75 -4.43
C MET A 187 14.30 14.30 -4.94
N GLY A 188 14.57 14.42 -6.23
CA GLY A 188 15.75 13.83 -6.88
C GLY A 188 15.44 12.42 -7.43
N PRO A 189 16.43 11.79 -8.07
CA PRO A 189 16.28 10.49 -8.71
C PRO A 189 16.06 9.36 -7.66
N THR A 190 15.66 8.19 -8.15
CA THR A 190 15.65 6.98 -7.33
C THR A 190 17.10 6.56 -7.04
N PHE A 191 17.56 6.75 -5.80
CA PHE A 191 18.94 6.44 -5.41
C PHE A 191 19.15 4.98 -5.05
N PHE A 192 18.07 4.30 -4.66
CA PHE A 192 18.12 2.89 -4.28
C PHE A 192 16.80 2.20 -4.59
N ALA A 193 16.89 1.05 -5.27
CA ALA A 193 15.73 0.24 -5.61
C ALA A 193 16.03 -1.24 -5.39
N VAL A 194 15.07 -1.94 -4.81
CA VAL A 194 15.08 -3.40 -4.70
C VAL A 194 13.83 -3.95 -5.36
N GLU A 195 14.02 -4.85 -6.30
CA GLU A 195 12.94 -5.64 -6.86
C GLU A 195 12.86 -6.99 -6.16
N ARG A 196 11.66 -7.45 -5.90
CA ARG A 196 11.47 -8.85 -5.49
C ARG A 196 11.71 -9.75 -6.70
N LYS A 197 12.81 -10.50 -6.69
CA LYS A 197 13.12 -11.51 -7.69
C LYS A 197 12.93 -12.91 -7.09
N ASN A 198 12.58 -13.89 -7.95
CA ASN A 198 12.50 -15.32 -7.63
C ASN A 198 11.59 -15.67 -6.44
N GLN A 199 10.31 -15.34 -6.54
CA GLN A 199 9.30 -15.78 -5.57
C GLN A 199 8.70 -17.14 -6.01
N ALA A 200 9.57 -18.13 -6.25
CA ALA A 200 9.15 -19.47 -6.66
C ALA A 200 8.28 -20.18 -5.61
N ASP A 201 8.32 -19.71 -4.36
CA ASP A 201 7.49 -20.25 -3.27
C ASP A 201 6.05 -19.69 -3.28
N VAL A 202 5.77 -18.66 -4.10
CA VAL A 202 4.42 -18.12 -4.22
C VAL A 202 3.64 -18.89 -5.27
N GLU A 203 2.54 -19.48 -4.88
CA GLU A 203 1.66 -20.24 -5.76
C GLU A 203 0.42 -19.41 -6.14
N MET A 204 0.21 -19.20 -7.44
CA MET A 204 -0.96 -18.52 -7.98
C MET A 204 -1.88 -19.49 -8.70
N PHE A 205 -3.11 -19.54 -8.26
CA PHE A 205 -4.18 -20.36 -8.80
C PHE A 205 -5.15 -19.48 -9.58
N CYS A 206 -5.23 -19.67 -10.89
CA CYS A 206 -6.25 -19.01 -11.72
C CYS A 206 -7.57 -19.76 -11.58
N VAL A 207 -8.57 -19.10 -11.04
CA VAL A 207 -9.95 -19.63 -10.93
C VAL A 207 -10.75 -19.05 -12.09
N GLN A 208 -10.98 -19.83 -13.13
CA GLN A 208 -11.82 -19.40 -14.25
C GLN A 208 -13.29 -19.49 -13.82
N TYR A 209 -14.01 -18.37 -13.97
CA TYR A 209 -15.43 -18.31 -13.69
C TYR A 209 -16.21 -18.12 -14.98
N GLU A 210 -16.99 -19.14 -15.34
CA GLU A 210 -17.85 -19.17 -16.51
C GLU A 210 -19.32 -19.03 -16.08
N HIS A 211 -20.05 -18.12 -16.71
CA HIS A 211 -21.47 -17.93 -16.41
C HIS A 211 -22.20 -17.36 -17.64
N PRO A 212 -23.48 -17.73 -17.86
CA PRO A 212 -24.27 -17.20 -19.00
C PRO A 212 -24.35 -15.69 -19.05
N MET A 213 -24.20 -14.97 -17.95
CA MET A 213 -24.18 -13.49 -17.91
C MET A 213 -23.13 -12.88 -18.84
N PHE A 214 -22.00 -13.56 -19.06
CA PHE A 214 -20.91 -13.05 -19.92
C PHE A 214 -21.23 -13.13 -21.41
N LYS A 215 -22.29 -13.85 -21.81
CA LYS A 215 -22.81 -13.84 -23.18
C LYS A 215 -23.54 -12.55 -23.50
N ASN A 216 -24.04 -11.84 -22.47
CA ASN A 216 -24.65 -10.53 -22.64
C ASN A 216 -23.57 -9.45 -22.80
N PRO A 217 -23.88 -8.34 -23.49
CA PRO A 217 -22.98 -7.19 -23.57
C PRO A 217 -22.60 -6.73 -22.17
N PRO A 218 -21.32 -6.35 -21.96
CA PRO A 218 -20.89 -5.85 -20.66
C PRO A 218 -21.61 -4.54 -20.29
N PRO A 219 -21.91 -4.31 -19.02
CA PRO A 219 -22.60 -3.12 -18.54
C PRO A 219 -21.97 -1.81 -18.98
N CYS A 220 -22.79 -0.89 -19.42
CA CYS A 220 -22.39 0.44 -19.90
C CYS A 220 -22.93 1.56 -19.01
N THR A 221 -22.34 2.74 -19.13
CA THR A 221 -22.88 3.99 -18.57
C THR A 221 -24.11 4.43 -19.37
N ARG A 222 -24.85 5.42 -18.87
CA ARG A 222 -25.96 6.06 -19.61
C ARG A 222 -25.55 6.62 -20.99
N THR A 223 -24.27 6.92 -21.17
CA THR A 223 -23.70 7.43 -22.43
C THR A 223 -23.16 6.33 -23.34
N GLY A 224 -23.42 5.05 -23.06
CA GLY A 224 -23.00 3.90 -23.89
C GLY A 224 -21.53 3.49 -23.72
N LYS A 225 -20.75 4.12 -22.80
CA LYS A 225 -19.38 3.71 -22.53
C LYS A 225 -19.34 2.53 -21.56
N LEU A 226 -18.42 1.58 -21.75
CA LEU A 226 -18.20 0.47 -20.85
C LEU A 226 -17.97 0.97 -19.41
N SER A 227 -18.69 0.39 -18.45
CA SER A 227 -18.64 0.77 -17.05
C SER A 227 -18.07 -0.34 -16.17
N LEU A 228 -16.80 -0.23 -15.81
CA LEU A 228 -16.16 -1.15 -14.86
C LEU A 228 -16.89 -1.16 -13.50
N VAL A 229 -17.43 -0.02 -13.07
CA VAL A 229 -18.19 0.10 -11.83
C VAL A 229 -19.44 -0.79 -11.87
N ASN A 230 -20.22 -0.71 -12.95
CA ASN A 230 -21.43 -1.52 -13.12
C ASN A 230 -21.09 -3.01 -13.29
N MET A 231 -20.02 -3.35 -14.04
CA MET A 231 -19.55 -4.74 -14.16
C MET A 231 -19.22 -5.34 -12.79
N ILE A 232 -18.48 -4.60 -11.94
CA ILE A 232 -18.15 -5.07 -10.58
C ILE A 232 -19.43 -5.20 -9.75
N THR A 233 -20.40 -4.31 -9.89
CA THR A 233 -21.68 -4.39 -9.20
C THR A 233 -22.43 -5.67 -9.58
N GLU A 234 -22.57 -5.97 -10.87
CA GLU A 234 -23.21 -7.22 -11.32
C GLU A 234 -22.48 -8.48 -10.85
N LEU A 235 -21.13 -8.45 -10.84
CA LEU A 235 -20.35 -9.59 -10.31
C LEU A 235 -20.61 -9.85 -8.82
N VAL A 236 -20.67 -8.81 -7.98
CA VAL A 236 -20.87 -8.97 -6.54
C VAL A 236 -22.32 -9.30 -6.18
N GLU A 237 -23.27 -8.99 -7.05
CA GLU A 237 -24.69 -9.35 -6.93
C GLU A 237 -25.00 -10.74 -7.50
N CYS A 238 -24.11 -11.31 -8.33
CA CYS A 238 -24.30 -12.64 -8.91
C CYS A 238 -24.24 -13.72 -7.85
N ARG A 239 -25.39 -14.30 -7.52
CA ARG A 239 -25.53 -15.36 -6.48
C ARG A 239 -24.64 -16.55 -6.75
N HIS A 240 -24.64 -17.11 -7.95
CA HIS A 240 -23.82 -18.25 -8.34
C HIS A 240 -22.32 -18.00 -8.13
N ARG A 241 -21.86 -16.78 -8.50
CA ARG A 241 -20.48 -16.39 -8.30
C ARG A 241 -20.12 -16.29 -6.80
N ASN A 242 -21.03 -15.79 -5.99
CA ASN A 242 -20.85 -15.70 -4.55
C ASN A 242 -20.83 -17.08 -3.89
N GLU A 243 -21.64 -18.04 -4.35
CA GLU A 243 -21.61 -19.43 -3.91
C GLU A 243 -20.25 -20.09 -4.24
N MET A 244 -19.71 -19.86 -5.44
CA MET A 244 -18.37 -20.31 -5.82
C MET A 244 -17.31 -19.69 -4.90
N LEU A 245 -17.37 -18.38 -4.63
CA LEU A 245 -16.45 -17.69 -3.71
C LEU A 245 -16.50 -18.26 -2.29
N VAL A 246 -17.69 -18.49 -1.75
CA VAL A 246 -17.86 -19.07 -0.41
C VAL A 246 -17.22 -20.46 -0.35
N ASN A 247 -17.41 -21.29 -1.37
CA ASN A 247 -16.79 -22.62 -1.45
C ASN A 247 -15.25 -22.52 -1.57
N LEU A 248 -14.75 -21.58 -2.39
CA LEU A 248 -13.31 -21.31 -2.50
C LEU A 248 -12.71 -20.87 -1.15
N ILE A 249 -13.37 -19.95 -0.44
CA ILE A 249 -12.95 -19.49 0.88
C ILE A 249 -12.91 -20.66 1.88
N LYS A 250 -13.93 -21.50 1.91
CA LYS A 250 -13.96 -22.70 2.76
C LYS A 250 -12.77 -23.61 2.48
N LYS A 251 -12.51 -23.92 1.21
CA LYS A 251 -11.41 -24.80 0.79
C LYS A 251 -10.06 -24.17 1.12
N ALA A 252 -9.85 -22.90 0.77
CA ALA A 252 -8.60 -22.19 1.01
C ALA A 252 -8.31 -21.98 2.51
N SER A 253 -9.34 -21.89 3.35
CA SER A 253 -9.20 -21.75 4.80
C SER A 253 -9.03 -23.10 5.54
N ALA A 254 -8.95 -24.21 4.84
CA ALA A 254 -8.69 -25.50 5.49
C ALA A 254 -7.30 -25.52 6.16
N GLY A 255 -7.15 -26.30 7.24
CA GLY A 255 -5.89 -26.41 7.97
C GLY A 255 -5.48 -25.11 8.69
N THR A 256 -4.22 -24.73 8.60
CA THR A 256 -3.61 -23.63 9.36
C THR A 256 -3.55 -22.30 8.61
N ARG A 257 -4.07 -22.23 7.37
CA ARG A 257 -3.98 -21.03 6.54
C ARG A 257 -4.79 -19.86 7.08
N ARG A 258 -4.21 -18.65 6.95
CA ARG A 258 -4.87 -17.38 7.28
C ARG A 258 -5.10 -16.59 5.99
N LEU A 259 -6.38 -16.25 5.75
CA LEU A 259 -6.84 -15.72 4.49
C LEU A 259 -7.10 -14.23 4.55
N LEU A 260 -6.76 -13.56 3.44
CA LEU A 260 -7.19 -12.22 3.10
C LEU A 260 -8.11 -12.29 1.87
N VAL A 261 -9.36 -11.92 2.01
CA VAL A 261 -10.34 -11.87 0.92
C VAL A 261 -10.59 -10.40 0.55
N LEU A 262 -10.31 -10.05 -0.70
CA LEU A 262 -10.31 -8.68 -1.18
C LEU A 262 -11.46 -8.39 -2.13
N SER A 263 -12.26 -7.38 -1.81
CA SER A 263 -13.34 -6.89 -2.68
C SER A 263 -13.26 -5.37 -2.87
N ASP A 264 -13.78 -4.88 -3.99
CA ASP A 264 -13.92 -3.44 -4.27
C ASP A 264 -15.21 -2.85 -3.67
N ARG A 265 -16.05 -3.68 -3.02
CA ARG A 265 -17.36 -3.30 -2.44
C ARG A 265 -17.44 -3.69 -0.97
N ARG A 266 -17.82 -2.72 -0.12
CA ARG A 266 -18.03 -2.92 1.32
C ARG A 266 -19.16 -3.94 1.58
N ALA A 267 -20.30 -3.76 0.94
CA ALA A 267 -21.45 -4.65 1.08
C ALA A 267 -21.10 -6.10 0.71
N HIS A 268 -20.22 -6.32 -0.28
CA HIS A 268 -19.74 -7.64 -0.63
C HIS A 268 -18.85 -8.26 0.47
N CYS A 269 -17.97 -7.46 1.09
CA CYS A 269 -17.19 -7.92 2.25
C CYS A 269 -18.12 -8.31 3.41
N GLU A 270 -19.14 -7.52 3.67
CA GLU A 270 -20.14 -7.74 4.74
C GLU A 270 -20.95 -9.00 4.46
N MET A 271 -21.43 -9.20 3.24
CA MET A 271 -22.16 -10.42 2.82
C MET A 271 -21.29 -11.69 2.96
N LEU A 272 -20.03 -11.65 2.51
CA LEU A 272 -19.12 -12.77 2.67
C LEU A 272 -18.79 -13.03 4.14
N HIS A 273 -18.69 -12.00 4.96
CA HIS A 273 -18.48 -12.12 6.40
C HIS A 273 -19.66 -12.83 7.08
N GLN A 274 -20.90 -12.55 6.68
CA GLN A 274 -22.10 -13.22 7.20
C GLN A 274 -22.08 -14.74 6.94
N CYS A 275 -21.39 -15.20 5.90
CA CYS A 275 -21.21 -16.64 5.65
C CYS A 275 -20.19 -17.31 6.60
N PHE A 276 -19.36 -16.52 7.31
CA PHE A 276 -18.29 -17.00 8.20
C PHE A 276 -18.23 -16.24 9.53
N PRO A 277 -19.34 -16.00 10.25
CA PRO A 277 -19.42 -15.03 11.34
C PRO A 277 -18.48 -15.32 12.52
N LYS A 278 -18.16 -16.60 12.76
CA LYS A 278 -17.25 -17.01 13.85
C LYS A 278 -15.77 -16.91 13.50
N THR A 279 -15.42 -17.14 12.23
CA THR A 279 -14.03 -17.31 11.78
C THR A 279 -13.49 -16.15 10.97
N SER A 280 -14.35 -15.23 10.54
CA SER A 280 -13.92 -14.05 9.78
C SER A 280 -14.07 -12.76 10.58
N GLY A 281 -13.32 -11.74 10.15
CA GLY A 281 -13.40 -10.36 10.62
C GLY A 281 -13.42 -9.39 9.44
N LEU A 282 -14.09 -8.26 9.61
CA LEU A 282 -14.12 -7.17 8.64
C LEU A 282 -12.93 -6.24 8.86
N TYR A 283 -12.29 -5.81 7.77
CA TYR A 283 -11.18 -4.85 7.80
C TYR A 283 -11.40 -3.77 6.73
N MET A 284 -12.16 -2.76 7.08
CA MET A 284 -12.65 -1.73 6.15
C MET A 284 -12.40 -0.33 6.69
N GLY A 285 -12.26 0.64 5.80
CA GLY A 285 -12.11 2.04 6.18
C GLY A 285 -13.28 2.56 7.02
N GLY A 286 -13.00 3.44 8.00
CA GLY A 286 -14.00 4.00 8.91
C GLY A 286 -14.37 3.12 10.11
N MET A 287 -13.78 1.93 10.25
CA MET A 287 -13.92 1.11 11.47
C MET A 287 -13.04 1.69 12.58
N LYS A 288 -13.46 1.47 13.84
CA LYS A 288 -12.67 1.84 15.01
C LYS A 288 -11.44 0.95 15.13
N GLN A 289 -10.35 1.48 15.65
CA GLN A 289 -9.08 0.75 15.81
C GLN A 289 -9.25 -0.57 16.58
N LYS A 290 -10.02 -0.55 17.67
CA LYS A 290 -10.32 -1.75 18.46
C LYS A 290 -11.00 -2.86 17.64
N ASP A 291 -11.88 -2.50 16.71
CA ASP A 291 -12.60 -3.46 15.87
C ASP A 291 -11.68 -4.03 14.78
N LEU A 292 -10.76 -3.20 14.27
CA LEU A 292 -9.72 -3.64 13.33
C LEU A 292 -8.75 -4.61 13.99
N GLU A 293 -8.34 -4.36 15.23
CA GLU A 293 -7.47 -5.25 16.03
C GLU A 293 -8.17 -6.59 16.29
N ALA A 294 -9.41 -6.57 16.77
CA ALA A 294 -10.20 -7.78 16.97
C ALA A 294 -10.40 -8.59 15.69
N SER A 295 -10.59 -7.90 14.55
CA SER A 295 -10.67 -8.53 13.23
C SER A 295 -9.34 -9.13 12.80
N SER A 296 -8.22 -8.49 13.12
CA SER A 296 -6.89 -8.95 12.74
C SER A 296 -6.52 -10.31 13.32
N GLU A 297 -7.11 -10.71 14.44
CA GLU A 297 -6.91 -12.01 15.07
C GLU A 297 -7.70 -13.15 14.41
N LYS A 298 -8.67 -12.83 13.56
CA LYS A 298 -9.49 -13.83 12.89
C LYS A 298 -8.72 -14.58 11.80
N LYS A 299 -9.17 -15.79 11.50
CA LYS A 299 -8.59 -16.68 10.49
C LYS A 299 -8.79 -16.15 9.07
N ILE A 300 -9.93 -15.50 8.80
CA ILE A 300 -10.32 -14.97 7.51
C ILE A 300 -10.55 -13.46 7.67
N ILE A 301 -9.86 -12.66 6.90
CA ILE A 301 -10.02 -11.20 6.89
C ILE A 301 -10.73 -10.79 5.60
N MET A 302 -11.92 -10.22 5.73
CA MET A 302 -12.66 -9.63 4.61
C MET A 302 -12.34 -8.14 4.54
N ALA A 303 -11.64 -7.72 3.49
CA ALA A 303 -11.16 -6.34 3.38
C ALA A 303 -11.46 -5.71 2.02
N THR A 304 -11.60 -4.37 2.00
CA THR A 304 -11.59 -3.64 0.74
C THR A 304 -10.16 -3.48 0.23
N PHE A 305 -9.98 -3.44 -1.11
CA PHE A 305 -8.66 -3.21 -1.70
C PHE A 305 -7.99 -1.94 -1.18
N SER A 306 -8.74 -0.84 -1.00
CA SER A 306 -8.19 0.42 -0.48
C SER A 306 -7.61 0.26 0.92
N GLN A 307 -8.29 -0.45 1.80
CA GLN A 307 -7.82 -0.68 3.16
C GLN A 307 -6.65 -1.67 3.22
N ALA A 308 -6.70 -2.73 2.42
CA ALA A 308 -5.60 -3.68 2.31
C ALA A 308 -4.34 -3.04 1.72
N HIS A 309 -4.49 -2.11 0.77
CA HIS A 309 -3.37 -1.42 0.13
C HIS A 309 -2.53 -0.62 1.13
N GLU A 310 -3.17 0.04 2.08
CA GLU A 310 -2.56 1.12 2.86
C GLU A 310 -2.50 0.81 4.36
N GLY A 311 -3.51 0.12 4.92
CA GLY A 311 -3.67 -0.01 6.38
C GLY A 311 -3.44 -1.40 6.96
N LEU A 312 -3.46 -2.45 6.14
CA LEU A 312 -3.40 -3.81 6.66
C LEU A 312 -1.97 -4.22 7.03
N ASP A 313 -1.71 -4.46 8.31
CA ASP A 313 -0.45 -5.01 8.80
C ASP A 313 -0.69 -6.29 9.63
N ILE A 314 -0.97 -7.40 8.96
CA ILE A 314 -1.18 -8.70 9.59
C ILE A 314 -0.13 -9.69 9.03
N PRO A 315 1.01 -9.85 9.72
CA PRO A 315 2.14 -10.66 9.22
C PRO A 315 1.81 -12.14 9.02
N ALA A 316 0.84 -12.66 9.75
CA ALA A 316 0.45 -14.08 9.72
C ALA A 316 -0.39 -14.49 8.49
N LEU A 317 -0.80 -13.55 7.63
CA LEU A 317 -1.53 -13.85 6.40
C LEU A 317 -0.63 -14.59 5.40
N ASP A 318 -1.12 -15.70 4.87
CA ASP A 318 -0.41 -16.51 3.88
C ASP A 318 -1.21 -16.79 2.60
N THR A 319 -2.48 -16.45 2.57
CA THR A 319 -3.35 -16.68 1.42
C THR A 319 -4.16 -15.44 1.08
N VAL A 320 -4.25 -15.08 -0.20
CA VAL A 320 -5.13 -14.01 -0.67
C VAL A 320 -6.10 -14.51 -1.73
N ILE A 321 -7.35 -14.07 -1.65
CA ILE A 321 -8.39 -14.31 -2.66
C ILE A 321 -8.81 -12.94 -3.23
N LEU A 322 -8.64 -12.75 -4.54
CA LEU A 322 -9.10 -11.55 -5.23
C LEU A 322 -10.58 -11.74 -5.62
N ALA A 323 -11.49 -11.40 -4.70
CA ALA A 323 -12.93 -11.64 -4.87
C ALA A 323 -13.58 -10.75 -5.93
N THR A 324 -13.00 -9.61 -6.26
CA THR A 324 -13.38 -8.75 -7.39
C THR A 324 -12.18 -8.40 -8.25
N PRO A 325 -12.37 -8.12 -9.55
CA PRO A 325 -11.29 -7.75 -10.45
C PRO A 325 -10.59 -6.44 -10.03
N LYS A 326 -9.26 -6.42 -10.04
CA LYS A 326 -8.41 -5.25 -9.83
C LYS A 326 -7.20 -5.33 -10.76
N SER A 327 -6.79 -4.21 -11.36
CA SER A 327 -5.62 -4.20 -12.26
C SER A 327 -4.31 -4.09 -11.51
N ASP A 328 -4.27 -3.30 -10.44
CA ASP A 328 -3.09 -3.10 -9.59
C ASP A 328 -3.27 -3.82 -8.27
N ILE A 329 -2.43 -4.83 -8.08
CA ILE A 329 -2.50 -5.74 -6.93
C ILE A 329 -1.18 -5.87 -6.19
N VAL A 330 -0.10 -5.24 -6.71
CA VAL A 330 1.27 -5.44 -6.18
C VAL A 330 1.34 -5.21 -4.67
N GLN A 331 0.74 -4.14 -4.19
CA GLN A 331 0.74 -3.85 -2.76
C GLN A 331 -0.16 -4.81 -1.98
N SER A 332 -1.34 -5.16 -2.53
CA SER A 332 -2.29 -6.06 -1.88
C SER A 332 -1.73 -7.46 -1.69
N ILE A 333 -1.14 -8.05 -2.75
CA ILE A 333 -0.50 -9.36 -2.65
C ILE A 333 0.80 -9.31 -1.82
N GLY A 334 1.51 -8.19 -1.85
CA GLY A 334 2.71 -7.95 -1.05
C GLY A 334 2.49 -8.12 0.45
N ARG A 335 1.26 -7.93 0.94
CA ARG A 335 0.88 -8.15 2.34
C ARG A 335 0.96 -9.62 2.74
N VAL A 336 0.57 -10.52 1.83
CA VAL A 336 0.57 -11.98 2.06
C VAL A 336 1.97 -12.58 1.84
N MET A 337 2.78 -11.92 1.01
CA MET A 337 4.14 -12.37 0.68
C MET A 337 5.20 -11.94 1.71
N ARG A 338 4.81 -11.34 2.84
CA ARG A 338 5.78 -10.98 3.88
C ARG A 338 6.44 -12.21 4.48
N GLU A 339 7.75 -12.20 4.51
CA GLU A 339 8.53 -13.17 5.25
C GLU A 339 8.48 -12.81 6.74
N THR A 340 7.90 -13.67 7.54
CA THR A 340 7.87 -13.55 8.99
C THR A 340 8.38 -14.84 9.63
N LYS A 341 9.17 -14.72 10.69
CA LYS A 341 9.62 -15.87 11.48
C LYS A 341 8.38 -16.66 11.95
N GLY A 342 8.33 -17.96 11.63
CA GLY A 342 7.23 -18.83 12.03
C GLY A 342 6.09 -19.00 11.00
N LYS A 343 6.15 -18.38 9.84
CA LYS A 343 5.20 -18.64 8.75
C LYS A 343 5.43 -20.04 8.17
N LYS A 344 4.44 -20.93 8.34
CA LYS A 344 4.56 -22.36 7.99
C LYS A 344 4.12 -22.68 6.56
N ASN A 345 3.31 -21.82 5.95
CA ASN A 345 2.69 -22.05 4.66
C ASN A 345 3.29 -21.13 3.58
N ASN A 346 3.55 -21.69 2.40
CA ASN A 346 3.86 -20.89 1.23
C ASN A 346 2.71 -19.95 0.88
N PRO A 347 2.98 -18.72 0.40
CA PRO A 347 1.93 -17.81 0.00
C PRO A 347 1.10 -18.33 -1.16
N HIS A 348 -0.23 -18.29 -1.01
CA HIS A 348 -1.18 -18.63 -2.08
C HIS A 348 -1.95 -17.41 -2.54
N ILE A 349 -2.17 -17.33 -3.84
CA ILE A 349 -2.99 -16.30 -4.49
C ILE A 349 -4.06 -17.00 -5.30
N TYR A 350 -5.32 -16.75 -5.00
CA TYR A 350 -6.45 -17.18 -5.83
C TYR A 350 -6.95 -15.97 -6.63
N ASP A 351 -6.77 -16.02 -7.92
CA ASP A 351 -7.14 -14.94 -8.86
C ASP A 351 -8.29 -15.40 -9.75
N ILE A 352 -9.45 -14.73 -9.62
CA ILE A 352 -10.64 -15.08 -10.39
C ILE A 352 -10.58 -14.37 -11.74
N ARG A 353 -10.71 -15.17 -12.80
CA ARG A 353 -10.81 -14.70 -14.16
C ARG A 353 -12.28 -14.71 -14.57
N ASP A 354 -12.88 -13.53 -14.57
CA ASP A 354 -14.22 -13.26 -15.09
C ASP A 354 -14.14 -12.95 -16.60
N GLU A 355 -15.17 -13.30 -17.43
CA GLU A 355 -14.99 -13.40 -18.88
C GLU A 355 -15.40 -12.16 -19.71
N TRP A 356 -15.92 -11.08 -19.16
CA TRP A 356 -16.07 -9.85 -19.95
C TRP A 356 -14.69 -9.31 -20.38
N SER A 357 -14.59 -8.88 -21.64
CA SER A 357 -13.32 -8.54 -22.30
C SER A 357 -12.40 -7.62 -21.47
N ILE A 358 -12.98 -6.59 -20.83
CA ILE A 358 -12.21 -5.65 -19.98
C ILE A 358 -11.66 -6.35 -18.74
N LEU A 359 -12.40 -7.30 -18.15
CA LEU A 359 -11.99 -8.05 -16.98
C LEU A 359 -10.90 -9.07 -17.32
N VAL A 360 -11.02 -9.69 -18.50
CA VAL A 360 -9.97 -10.54 -19.06
C VAL A 360 -8.68 -9.74 -19.28
N ALA A 361 -8.78 -8.52 -19.84
CA ALA A 361 -7.62 -7.65 -19.99
C ALA A 361 -6.99 -7.27 -18.65
N MET A 362 -7.79 -7.05 -17.60
CA MET A 362 -7.30 -6.81 -16.24
C MET A 362 -6.58 -8.05 -15.66
N TYR A 363 -7.11 -9.25 -15.91
CA TYR A 363 -6.44 -10.50 -15.53
C TYR A 363 -5.07 -10.64 -16.18
N TYR A 364 -4.95 -10.40 -17.49
CA TYR A 364 -3.65 -10.47 -18.17
C TYR A 364 -2.63 -9.44 -17.65
N LYS A 365 -3.08 -8.27 -17.20
CA LYS A 365 -2.19 -7.30 -16.51
C LYS A 365 -1.66 -7.87 -15.19
N ARG A 366 -2.49 -8.56 -14.41
CA ARG A 366 -2.06 -9.25 -13.19
C ARG A 366 -1.15 -10.42 -13.49
N LEU A 367 -1.48 -11.22 -14.50
CA LEU A 367 -0.66 -12.35 -14.95
C LEU A 367 0.76 -11.93 -15.32
N LYS A 368 0.93 -10.74 -15.94
CA LYS A 368 2.26 -10.16 -16.20
C LYS A 368 3.04 -9.93 -14.90
N VAL A 369 2.38 -9.41 -13.86
CA VAL A 369 3.00 -9.20 -12.54
C VAL A 369 3.44 -10.53 -11.92
N TYR A 370 2.61 -11.56 -11.98
CA TYR A 370 2.95 -12.89 -11.44
C TYR A 370 4.14 -13.52 -12.18
N LYS A 371 4.15 -13.45 -13.51
CA LYS A 371 5.27 -13.94 -14.34
C LYS A 371 6.57 -13.19 -14.03
N GLN A 372 6.51 -11.85 -13.93
CA GLN A 372 7.69 -11.03 -13.58
C GLN A 372 8.21 -11.32 -12.17
N GLY A 373 7.31 -11.66 -11.22
CA GLY A 373 7.67 -12.06 -9.87
C GLY A 373 8.21 -13.49 -9.75
N GLY A 374 8.18 -14.30 -10.81
CA GLY A 374 8.63 -15.68 -10.79
C GLY A 374 7.71 -16.64 -10.05
N PHE A 375 6.39 -16.32 -9.95
CA PHE A 375 5.41 -17.14 -9.24
C PHE A 375 5.15 -18.46 -9.95
N LYS A 376 4.88 -19.50 -9.18
CA LYS A 376 4.39 -20.77 -9.72
C LYS A 376 2.91 -20.61 -10.07
N ILE A 377 2.61 -20.63 -11.37
CA ILE A 377 1.30 -20.33 -11.91
C ILE A 377 0.59 -21.60 -12.32
N TYR A 378 -0.58 -21.86 -11.73
CA TYR A 378 -1.45 -22.98 -12.08
C TYR A 378 -2.55 -22.48 -13.02
N ALA A 379 -2.54 -22.98 -14.27
CA ALA A 379 -3.52 -22.66 -15.29
C ALA A 379 -4.88 -23.37 -15.03
N PRO A 380 -6.02 -22.84 -15.57
CA PRO A 380 -7.35 -23.41 -15.32
C PRO A 380 -7.51 -24.88 -15.72
N LYS A 381 -6.77 -25.34 -16.74
CA LYS A 381 -6.82 -26.74 -17.22
C LYS A 381 -6.21 -27.76 -16.25
N GLU A 382 -5.42 -27.29 -15.29
CA GLU A 382 -4.71 -28.09 -14.28
C GLU A 382 -5.43 -28.07 -12.92
N GLN A 383 -6.56 -27.36 -12.84
CA GLN A 383 -7.32 -27.17 -11.60
C GLN A 383 -8.68 -27.86 -11.70
N PRO A 384 -9.25 -28.31 -10.55
CA PRO A 384 -10.63 -28.78 -10.55
C PRO A 384 -11.56 -27.66 -11.00
N LYS A 385 -12.50 -27.96 -11.90
CA LYS A 385 -13.51 -27.00 -12.37
C LYS A 385 -14.35 -26.53 -11.18
N ALA A 386 -14.94 -25.33 -11.30
CA ALA A 386 -15.81 -24.78 -10.24
C ALA A 386 -16.98 -25.73 -9.89
N ASP A 387 -17.40 -26.60 -10.83
CA ASP A 387 -18.44 -27.60 -10.68
C ASP A 387 -18.04 -28.82 -9.83
N ASP A 388 -16.74 -29.02 -9.54
CA ASP A 388 -16.24 -30.08 -8.65
C ASP A 388 -16.47 -29.77 -7.16
N PHE A 389 -17.11 -28.62 -6.85
CA PHE A 389 -17.51 -28.28 -5.51
C PHE A 389 -18.91 -28.81 -5.21
N PRO A 390 -19.09 -29.67 -4.18
CA PRO A 390 -20.41 -30.22 -3.85
C PRO A 390 -21.38 -29.03 -3.59
N SER A 391 -22.50 -29.06 -4.31
CA SER A 391 -23.63 -28.13 -4.16
C SER A 391 -24.29 -28.29 -2.79
N GLY A 392 -23.71 -27.62 -1.78
CA GLY A 392 -24.34 -27.47 -0.48
C GLY A 392 -25.51 -26.52 -0.57
N LYS A 393 -26.73 -26.97 -0.19
CA LYS A 393 -27.90 -26.11 -0.06
C LYS A 393 -27.61 -25.00 0.94
N PHE A 394 -27.46 -23.76 0.43
CA PHE A 394 -27.39 -22.56 1.25
C PHE A 394 -28.72 -21.82 1.19
N LEU A 395 -29.37 -21.75 2.34
CA LEU A 395 -30.55 -20.90 2.57
C LEU A 395 -30.10 -19.46 2.75
N PHE A 396 -30.17 -18.64 1.69
CA PHE A 396 -30.26 -17.21 1.82
C PHE A 396 -31.73 -16.86 2.10
N LYS A 397 -32.05 -16.48 3.33
CA LYS A 397 -33.27 -15.70 3.57
C LYS A 397 -32.97 -14.25 3.19
N MET A 398 -33.79 -13.68 2.29
CA MET A 398 -33.88 -12.26 2.02
C MET A 398 -34.36 -11.50 3.26
#